data_414227bc06acf6fd2cbf72c1b33c3e25
#
_entry.id   414227bc06acf6fd2cbf72c1b33c3e25
#
_cell.length_a   1.000
_cell.length_b   1.000
_cell.length_c   1.000
_cell.angle_alpha   90.00
_cell.angle_beta   90.00
_cell.angle_gamma   90.00
#
_symmetry.space_group_name_H-M   'P 1'
#
loop_
_entity.id
_entity.type
_entity.pdbx_description
1 polymer ?
#
loop_
_entity_poly.entity_id
_entity_poly.type
_entity_poly.pdbx_seq_one_letter_code
_entity_poly.pdbx_strand_id
1 'polypeptide(L)'
;MKLKKKIPLIDQHNKNGFWGGKFGGNFIPETLKKPIEDLTELFEKLRYDKKFLKERDYYFKNYIGTPTSFVKLQNLSDHLSGAQIYAKMVSEANGGAHKIYNATVHCLIAKKAGKKYVVGDTGAGYAGKMLSMAAKKFGLKCKIFMGAKDIKRQKPNVDAMKKNGAEVVPVYSGSQTLVDAVSECMRYWVSNCDNTHMCVGSTVGPNIFVKICGWSTAQISRELKVQIKSEFKKIPKKIKLINCVGGGSSAYGFWSEFIDYDKKQIELIGVEAVSYTHLTLPTTPYV
;
A
#
# COMPACT_ATOMS: atom_id res chain seq x y z
N MET A 1 -25.55 -19.23 19.72
CA MET A 1 -25.44 -17.85 19.15
C MET A 1 -24.55 -17.93 17.91
N LYS A 2 -25.11 -17.79 16.70
CA LYS A 2 -24.30 -17.81 15.45
C LYS A 2 -23.40 -16.57 15.47
N LEU A 3 -22.08 -16.76 15.56
CA LEU A 3 -21.12 -15.68 15.39
C LEU A 3 -21.43 -14.94 14.09
N LYS A 4 -21.84 -13.68 14.17
CA LYS A 4 -22.00 -12.84 12.97
C LYS A 4 -20.68 -12.85 12.20
N LYS A 5 -20.73 -13.23 10.93
CA LYS A 5 -19.54 -13.26 10.07
C LYS A 5 -18.94 -11.86 10.07
N LYS A 6 -17.71 -11.73 10.58
CA LYS A 6 -17.03 -10.44 10.70
C LYS A 6 -16.83 -9.85 9.31
N ILE A 7 -17.25 -8.61 9.11
CA ILE A 7 -17.02 -7.87 7.86
C ILE A 7 -15.53 -7.51 7.81
N PRO A 8 -14.79 -7.90 6.75
CA PRO A 8 -13.39 -7.50 6.60
C PRO A 8 -13.23 -5.98 6.60
N LEU A 9 -12.12 -5.46 7.12
CA LEU A 9 -11.86 -4.01 7.18
C LEU A 9 -12.03 -3.33 5.82
N ILE A 10 -11.60 -3.98 4.75
CA ILE A 10 -11.74 -3.49 3.37
C ILE A 10 -13.20 -3.18 2.97
N ASP A 11 -14.17 -3.83 3.59
CA ASP A 11 -15.61 -3.69 3.31
C ASP A 11 -16.37 -2.89 4.38
N GLN A 12 -15.67 -2.36 5.39
CA GLN A 12 -16.29 -1.57 6.48
C GLN A 12 -16.51 -0.10 6.12
N HIS A 13 -16.64 0.22 4.83
CA HIS A 13 -17.01 1.56 4.37
C HIS A 13 -18.50 1.61 4.02
N ASN A 14 -19.09 2.81 4.07
CA ASN A 14 -20.44 3.03 3.59
C ASN A 14 -20.48 3.10 2.04
N LYS A 15 -21.71 3.25 1.47
CA LYS A 15 -21.92 3.35 0.01
C LYS A 15 -21.17 4.50 -0.67
N ASN A 16 -20.82 5.55 0.07
CA ASN A 16 -20.08 6.70 -0.42
C ASN A 16 -18.55 6.55 -0.23
N GLY A 17 -18.08 5.38 0.24
CA GLY A 17 -16.66 5.09 0.42
C GLY A 17 -16.06 5.61 1.72
N PHE A 18 -16.86 5.98 2.72
CA PHE A 18 -16.36 6.46 4.00
C PHE A 18 -16.26 5.35 5.05
N TRP A 19 -15.10 5.24 5.69
CA TRP A 19 -14.88 4.44 6.89
C TRP A 19 -15.19 5.25 8.15
N GLY A 20 -15.84 4.62 9.14
CA GLY A 20 -16.23 5.30 10.38
C GLY A 20 -17.12 6.54 10.15
N GLY A 21 -17.77 6.61 9.01
CA GLY A 21 -18.71 7.67 8.64
C GLY A 21 -18.09 8.96 8.10
N LYS A 22 -16.81 9.22 8.31
CA LYS A 22 -16.16 10.50 7.95
C LYS A 22 -14.78 10.41 7.29
N PHE A 23 -14.13 9.26 7.31
CA PHE A 23 -12.79 9.09 6.73
C PHE A 23 -12.85 8.44 5.35
N GLY A 24 -12.08 8.96 4.38
CA GLY A 24 -12.07 8.45 3.01
C GLY A 24 -13.08 9.17 2.10
N GLY A 25 -13.86 8.41 1.33
CA GLY A 25 -14.82 8.92 0.34
C GLY A 25 -14.36 8.72 -1.09
N ASN A 26 -15.20 9.16 -2.06
CA ASN A 26 -14.93 9.10 -3.49
C ASN A 26 -14.98 10.50 -4.10
N PHE A 27 -13.98 11.32 -3.79
CA PHE A 27 -13.83 12.65 -4.38
C PHE A 27 -13.05 12.53 -5.69
N ILE A 28 -13.77 12.41 -6.80
CA ILE A 28 -13.19 12.24 -8.14
C ILE A 28 -13.77 13.25 -9.13
N PRO A 29 -12.98 13.77 -10.07
CA PRO A 29 -13.49 14.50 -11.22
C PRO A 29 -14.43 13.63 -12.05
N GLU A 30 -15.41 14.21 -12.71
CA GLU A 30 -16.39 13.49 -13.54
C GLU A 30 -15.68 12.64 -14.62
N THR A 31 -14.59 13.14 -15.18
CA THR A 31 -13.79 12.45 -16.20
C THR A 31 -13.14 11.13 -15.70
N LEU A 32 -12.98 10.97 -14.38
CA LEU A 32 -12.44 9.74 -13.77
C LEU A 32 -13.51 8.76 -13.30
N LYS A 33 -14.78 9.14 -13.34
CA LYS A 33 -15.88 8.33 -12.80
C LYS A 33 -15.93 6.95 -13.46
N LYS A 34 -16.01 6.91 -14.79
CA LYS A 34 -16.08 5.64 -15.53
C LYS A 34 -14.82 4.77 -15.33
N PRO A 35 -13.57 5.26 -15.48
CA PRO A 35 -12.37 4.47 -15.17
C PRO A 35 -12.32 3.92 -13.75
N ILE A 36 -12.81 4.66 -12.77
CA ILE A 36 -12.87 4.22 -11.36
C ILE A 36 -13.95 3.15 -11.15
N GLU A 37 -15.11 3.30 -11.77
CA GLU A 37 -16.18 2.30 -11.73
C GLU A 37 -15.74 0.99 -12.36
N ASP A 38 -15.13 1.03 -13.56
CA ASP A 38 -14.61 -0.15 -14.26
C ASP A 38 -13.52 -0.86 -13.43
N LEU A 39 -12.62 -0.11 -12.82
CA LEU A 39 -11.59 -0.67 -11.94
C LEU A 39 -12.21 -1.29 -10.68
N THR A 40 -13.25 -0.65 -10.12
CA THR A 40 -13.94 -1.15 -8.94
C THR A 40 -14.63 -2.49 -9.24
N GLU A 41 -15.38 -2.56 -10.33
CA GLU A 41 -16.05 -3.79 -10.76
C GLU A 41 -15.05 -4.92 -11.02
N LEU A 42 -13.97 -4.63 -11.75
CA LEU A 42 -12.91 -5.59 -12.02
C LEU A 42 -12.28 -6.11 -10.73
N PHE A 43 -11.90 -5.21 -9.81
CA PHE A 43 -11.27 -5.61 -8.56
C PHE A 43 -12.19 -6.44 -7.66
N GLU A 44 -13.47 -6.03 -7.54
CA GLU A 44 -14.46 -6.79 -6.76
C GLU A 44 -14.63 -8.23 -7.30
N LYS A 45 -14.58 -8.40 -8.62
CA LYS A 45 -14.58 -9.72 -9.26
C LYS A 45 -13.29 -10.50 -8.98
N LEU A 46 -12.13 -9.86 -9.19
CA LEU A 46 -10.83 -10.53 -9.07
C LEU A 46 -10.51 -10.96 -7.63
N ARG A 47 -10.87 -10.18 -6.62
CA ARG A 47 -10.54 -10.51 -5.22
C ARG A 47 -11.25 -11.77 -4.69
N TYR A 48 -12.22 -12.30 -5.42
CA TYR A 48 -12.89 -13.58 -5.14
C TYR A 48 -12.60 -14.66 -6.19
N ASP A 49 -11.93 -14.33 -7.28
CA ASP A 49 -11.58 -15.28 -8.33
C ASP A 49 -10.46 -16.23 -7.87
N LYS A 50 -10.75 -17.54 -7.83
CA LYS A 50 -9.82 -18.55 -7.33
C LYS A 50 -8.52 -18.62 -8.15
N LYS A 51 -8.58 -18.38 -9.47
CA LYS A 51 -7.39 -18.42 -10.34
C LYS A 51 -6.51 -17.20 -10.07
N PHE A 52 -7.11 -16.03 -9.92
CA PHE A 52 -6.40 -14.80 -9.56
C PHE A 52 -5.77 -14.92 -8.17
N LEU A 53 -6.50 -15.44 -7.18
CA LEU A 53 -5.97 -15.64 -5.84
C LEU A 53 -4.76 -16.59 -5.82
N LYS A 54 -4.85 -17.71 -6.57
CA LYS A 54 -3.73 -18.66 -6.71
C LYS A 54 -2.51 -18.00 -7.37
N GLU A 55 -2.73 -17.19 -8.41
CA GLU A 55 -1.66 -16.46 -9.10
C GLU A 55 -1.04 -15.40 -8.17
N ARG A 56 -1.84 -14.63 -7.44
CA ARG A 56 -1.36 -13.69 -6.42
C ARG A 56 -0.50 -14.39 -5.37
N ASP A 57 -0.97 -15.49 -4.82
CA ASP A 57 -0.28 -16.23 -3.75
C ASP A 57 1.04 -16.82 -4.26
N TYR A 58 1.08 -17.27 -5.52
CA TYR A 58 2.31 -17.68 -6.17
C TYR A 58 3.34 -16.56 -6.20
N TYR A 59 2.95 -15.32 -6.63
CA TYR A 59 3.87 -14.19 -6.66
C TYR A 59 4.22 -13.69 -5.27
N PHE A 60 3.30 -13.73 -4.33
CA PHE A 60 3.61 -13.36 -2.95
C PHE A 60 4.70 -14.28 -2.37
N LYS A 61 4.58 -15.58 -2.57
CA LYS A 61 5.58 -16.54 -2.11
C LYS A 61 6.90 -16.44 -2.87
N ASN A 62 6.84 -16.50 -4.21
CA ASN A 62 8.03 -16.75 -5.03
C ASN A 62 8.70 -15.47 -5.57
N TYR A 63 8.02 -14.32 -5.51
CA TYR A 63 8.56 -13.05 -5.97
C TYR A 63 8.72 -12.05 -4.82
N ILE A 64 7.76 -11.93 -3.92
CA ILE A 64 7.88 -11.05 -2.75
C ILE A 64 8.70 -11.71 -1.64
N GLY A 65 8.60 -13.03 -1.46
CA GLY A 65 9.31 -13.77 -0.43
C GLY A 65 8.52 -13.90 0.87
N THR A 66 7.19 -14.06 0.76
CA THR A 66 6.33 -14.24 1.94
C THR A 66 6.28 -15.72 2.40
N PRO A 67 6.09 -15.99 3.69
CA PRO A 67 6.00 -15.04 4.80
C PRO A 67 7.37 -14.46 5.20
N THR A 68 7.42 -13.16 5.52
CA THR A 68 8.63 -12.57 6.11
C THR A 68 8.77 -12.95 7.59
N SER A 69 9.98 -12.86 8.13
CA SER A 69 10.28 -13.34 9.49
C SER A 69 9.56 -12.54 10.58
N PHE A 70 9.30 -13.22 11.69
CA PHE A 70 8.87 -12.62 12.94
C PHE A 70 9.94 -12.95 14.00
N VAL A 71 10.71 -11.97 14.43
CA VAL A 71 11.96 -12.14 15.15
C VAL A 71 11.90 -11.46 16.51
N LYS A 72 12.33 -12.16 17.55
CA LYS A 72 12.56 -11.57 18.88
C LYS A 72 13.81 -10.70 18.85
N LEU A 73 13.70 -9.45 19.26
CA LEU A 73 14.82 -8.53 19.40
C LEU A 73 15.37 -8.63 20.82
N GLN A 74 16.13 -9.71 21.10
CA GLN A 74 16.58 -10.04 22.45
C GLN A 74 17.40 -8.92 23.09
N ASN A 75 18.48 -8.46 22.41
CA ASN A 75 19.35 -7.42 22.94
C ASN A 75 18.60 -6.11 23.26
N LEU A 76 17.63 -5.73 22.40
CA LEU A 76 16.83 -4.54 22.63
C LEU A 76 15.85 -4.74 23.82
N SER A 77 15.27 -5.91 23.93
CA SER A 77 14.39 -6.26 25.06
C SER A 77 15.15 -6.21 26.39
N ASP A 78 16.35 -6.76 26.42
CA ASP A 78 17.21 -6.78 27.62
C ASP A 78 17.68 -5.36 27.99
N HIS A 79 18.12 -4.59 26.98
CA HIS A 79 18.57 -3.20 27.19
C HIS A 79 17.46 -2.31 27.79
N LEU A 80 16.23 -2.46 27.33
CA LEU A 80 15.11 -1.65 27.80
C LEU A 80 14.47 -2.19 29.09
N SER A 81 14.83 -3.39 29.54
CA SER A 81 14.40 -4.01 30.80
C SER A 81 12.88 -3.98 31.04
N GLY A 82 12.08 -4.05 29.96
CA GLY A 82 10.63 -3.90 30.01
C GLY A 82 9.89 -4.98 29.24
N ALA A 83 9.10 -4.56 28.25
CA ALA A 83 8.36 -5.48 27.40
C ALA A 83 9.29 -6.28 26.47
N GLN A 84 8.91 -7.51 26.16
CA GLN A 84 9.59 -8.25 25.09
C GLN A 84 9.27 -7.64 23.72
N ILE A 85 10.30 -7.38 22.94
CA ILE A 85 10.21 -6.69 21.65
C ILE A 85 10.40 -7.70 20.52
N TYR A 86 9.47 -7.66 19.57
CA TYR A 86 9.51 -8.46 18.36
C TYR A 86 9.40 -7.58 17.14
N ALA A 87 10.04 -7.99 16.04
CA ALA A 87 9.93 -7.31 14.75
C ALA A 87 9.31 -8.22 13.70
N LYS A 88 8.32 -7.71 12.97
CA LYS A 88 7.88 -8.28 11.69
C LYS A 88 8.78 -7.72 10.60
N MET A 89 9.66 -8.56 10.06
CA MET A 89 10.76 -8.17 9.17
C MET A 89 10.30 -7.95 7.73
N VAL A 90 9.47 -6.93 7.49
CA VAL A 90 8.97 -6.61 6.13
C VAL A 90 10.10 -6.13 5.21
N SER A 91 11.25 -5.76 5.77
CA SER A 91 12.48 -5.46 5.02
C SER A 91 13.05 -6.66 4.24
N GLU A 92 12.70 -7.89 4.60
CA GLU A 92 13.07 -9.11 3.87
C GLU A 92 12.26 -9.29 2.57
N ALA A 93 11.12 -8.61 2.43
CA ALA A 93 10.37 -8.64 1.19
C ALA A 93 11.21 -8.10 0.03
N ASN A 94 11.06 -8.68 -1.16
CA ASN A 94 11.78 -8.26 -2.35
C ASN A 94 11.65 -6.74 -2.57
N GLY A 95 12.80 -6.07 -2.65
CA GLY A 95 12.89 -4.61 -2.73
C GLY A 95 12.98 -3.91 -1.37
N GLY A 96 12.84 -4.63 -0.24
CA GLY A 96 13.14 -4.12 1.10
C GLY A 96 12.00 -3.42 1.83
N ALA A 97 10.73 -3.47 1.34
CA ALA A 97 9.59 -2.89 2.05
C ALA A 97 8.22 -3.35 1.53
N HIS A 98 7.18 -3.02 2.30
CA HIS A 98 5.77 -3.39 2.07
C HIS A 98 5.16 -2.93 0.74
N LYS A 99 5.68 -1.89 0.11
CA LYS A 99 5.10 -1.34 -1.13
C LYS A 99 5.13 -2.31 -2.31
N ILE A 100 5.99 -3.33 -2.27
CA ILE A 100 6.04 -4.36 -3.31
C ILE A 100 4.74 -5.21 -3.35
N TYR A 101 4.05 -5.41 -2.23
CA TYR A 101 2.77 -6.12 -2.18
C TYR A 101 1.74 -5.41 -3.04
N ASN A 102 1.58 -4.11 -2.83
CA ASN A 102 0.65 -3.28 -3.58
C ASN A 102 1.03 -3.18 -5.06
N ALA A 103 2.29 -2.92 -5.36
CA ALA A 103 2.79 -2.83 -6.74
C ALA A 103 2.56 -4.14 -7.52
N THR A 104 2.80 -5.30 -6.89
CA THR A 104 2.55 -6.61 -7.49
C THR A 104 1.08 -6.82 -7.82
N VAL A 105 0.18 -6.48 -6.90
CA VAL A 105 -1.28 -6.62 -7.12
C VAL A 105 -1.76 -5.68 -8.22
N HIS A 106 -1.33 -4.42 -8.24
CA HIS A 106 -1.67 -3.49 -9.31
C HIS A 106 -1.21 -4.00 -10.68
N CYS A 107 0.01 -4.54 -10.79
CA CYS A 107 0.49 -5.12 -12.04
C CYS A 107 -0.30 -6.37 -12.46
N LEU A 108 -0.72 -7.22 -11.51
CA LEU A 108 -1.61 -8.35 -11.79
C LEU A 108 -2.97 -7.88 -12.31
N ILE A 109 -3.58 -6.87 -11.68
CA ILE A 109 -4.84 -6.28 -12.12
C ILE A 109 -4.67 -5.69 -13.52
N ALA A 110 -3.61 -4.93 -13.77
CA ALA A 110 -3.31 -4.35 -15.08
C ALA A 110 -3.25 -5.42 -16.18
N LYS A 111 -2.58 -6.55 -15.91
CA LYS A 111 -2.55 -7.69 -16.85
C LYS A 111 -3.92 -8.30 -17.08
N LYS A 112 -4.72 -8.49 -16.05
CA LYS A 112 -6.10 -9.02 -16.18
C LYS A 112 -7.02 -8.07 -16.94
N ALA A 113 -6.77 -6.76 -16.81
CA ALA A 113 -7.47 -5.72 -17.57
C ALA A 113 -6.94 -5.54 -19.02
N GLY A 114 -5.94 -6.31 -19.45
CA GLY A 114 -5.33 -6.18 -20.78
C GLY A 114 -4.52 -4.88 -20.99
N LYS A 115 -4.17 -4.18 -19.90
CA LYS A 115 -3.40 -2.93 -20.00
C LYS A 115 -1.95 -3.20 -20.37
N LYS A 116 -1.36 -2.30 -21.16
CA LYS A 116 0.05 -2.38 -21.57
C LYS A 116 0.97 -1.55 -20.69
N TYR A 117 0.41 -0.54 -20.02
CA TYR A 117 1.14 0.40 -19.19
C TYR A 117 0.63 0.39 -17.74
N VAL A 118 1.54 0.61 -16.84
CA VAL A 118 1.24 1.02 -15.46
C VAL A 118 1.85 2.40 -15.23
N VAL A 119 1.09 3.26 -14.56
CA VAL A 119 1.56 4.59 -14.16
C VAL A 119 1.40 4.77 -12.68
N GLY A 120 2.29 5.53 -12.08
CA GLY A 120 2.20 5.88 -10.67
C GLY A 120 3.01 7.12 -10.37
N ASP A 121 2.80 7.63 -9.18
CA ASP A 121 3.52 8.77 -8.61
C ASP A 121 4.50 8.32 -7.53
N THR A 122 5.47 9.17 -7.26
CA THR A 122 6.39 8.97 -6.13
C THR A 122 7.00 10.27 -5.66
N GLY A 123 7.16 10.44 -4.35
CA GLY A 123 7.94 11.53 -3.76
C GLY A 123 9.37 11.09 -3.46
N ALA A 124 9.58 10.31 -2.38
CA ALA A 124 10.89 9.80 -2.02
C ALA A 124 11.45 8.72 -2.99
N GLY A 125 10.73 8.35 -4.05
CA GLY A 125 11.15 7.40 -5.06
C GLY A 125 10.88 5.94 -4.73
N TYR A 126 10.54 5.59 -3.49
CA TYR A 126 10.44 4.20 -3.08
C TYR A 126 9.22 3.48 -3.69
N ALA A 127 8.06 4.14 -3.72
CA ALA A 127 6.87 3.60 -4.38
C ALA A 127 7.10 3.37 -5.87
N GLY A 128 7.73 4.34 -6.55
CA GLY A 128 8.12 4.22 -7.95
C GLY A 128 9.11 3.09 -8.20
N LYS A 129 10.12 2.92 -7.34
CA LYS A 129 11.05 1.79 -7.42
C LYS A 129 10.32 0.45 -7.34
N MET A 130 9.40 0.27 -6.39
CA MET A 130 8.64 -0.98 -6.27
C MET A 130 7.72 -1.22 -7.46
N LEU A 131 7.06 -0.17 -7.95
CA LEU A 131 6.22 -0.28 -9.14
C LEU A 131 7.04 -0.63 -10.38
N SER A 132 8.21 -0.01 -10.59
CA SER A 132 9.10 -0.32 -11.72
C SER A 132 9.60 -1.76 -11.67
N MET A 133 9.93 -2.28 -10.49
CA MET A 133 10.32 -3.67 -10.29
C MET A 133 9.19 -4.65 -10.63
N ALA A 134 7.98 -4.38 -10.14
CA ALA A 134 6.82 -5.20 -10.42
C ALA A 134 6.46 -5.14 -11.92
N ALA A 135 6.43 -3.96 -12.52
CA ALA A 135 6.14 -3.78 -13.93
C ALA A 135 7.11 -4.58 -14.82
N LYS A 136 8.41 -4.52 -14.54
CA LYS A 136 9.43 -5.34 -15.22
C LYS A 136 9.15 -6.83 -15.07
N LYS A 137 8.80 -7.30 -13.88
CA LYS A 137 8.45 -8.71 -13.62
C LYS A 137 7.28 -9.19 -14.45
N PHE A 138 6.29 -8.33 -14.66
CA PHE A 138 5.06 -8.64 -15.41
C PHE A 138 5.10 -8.29 -16.90
N GLY A 139 6.22 -7.76 -17.40
CA GLY A 139 6.36 -7.35 -18.81
C GLY A 139 5.49 -6.14 -19.16
N LEU A 140 5.19 -5.28 -18.18
CA LEU A 140 4.44 -4.05 -18.40
C LEU A 140 5.39 -2.85 -18.58
N LYS A 141 5.03 -1.93 -19.45
CA LYS A 141 5.70 -0.63 -19.53
C LYS A 141 5.33 0.21 -18.31
N CYS A 142 6.29 0.92 -17.75
CA CYS A 142 6.12 1.66 -16.51
C CYS A 142 6.49 3.12 -16.68
N LYS A 143 5.58 4.03 -16.24
CA LYS A 143 5.82 5.47 -16.24
C LYS A 143 5.60 6.00 -14.83
N ILE A 144 6.59 6.71 -14.29
CA ILE A 144 6.59 7.23 -12.93
C ILE A 144 6.69 8.75 -12.96
N PHE A 145 5.68 9.42 -12.41
CA PHE A 145 5.66 10.87 -12.23
C PHE A 145 6.34 11.24 -10.93
N MET A 146 7.28 12.16 -10.97
CA MET A 146 8.05 12.57 -9.81
C MET A 146 8.40 14.06 -9.90
N GLY A 147 8.25 14.79 -8.80
CA GLY A 147 8.60 16.21 -8.76
C GLY A 147 10.07 16.46 -9.07
N ALA A 148 10.36 17.50 -9.85
CA ALA A 148 11.73 17.79 -10.30
C ALA A 148 12.71 18.02 -9.14
N LYS A 149 12.24 18.63 -8.03
CA LYS A 149 13.02 18.75 -6.79
C LYS A 149 13.32 17.41 -6.14
N ASP A 150 12.32 16.51 -6.12
CA ASP A 150 12.46 15.19 -5.53
C ASP A 150 13.38 14.29 -6.36
N ILE A 151 13.35 14.41 -7.70
CA ILE A 151 14.28 13.72 -8.61
C ILE A 151 15.73 14.05 -8.24
N LYS A 152 16.04 15.32 -7.99
CA LYS A 152 17.39 15.76 -7.62
C LYS A 152 17.81 15.17 -6.26
N ARG A 153 16.91 15.17 -5.28
CA ARG A 153 17.17 14.68 -3.90
C ARG A 153 17.32 13.17 -3.83
N GLN A 154 16.60 12.44 -4.69
CA GLN A 154 16.43 11.00 -4.62
C GLN A 154 17.04 10.27 -5.82
N LYS A 155 18.14 10.80 -6.34
CA LYS A 155 18.83 10.27 -7.53
C LYS A 155 19.04 8.74 -7.50
N PRO A 156 19.48 8.09 -6.39
CA PRO A 156 19.65 6.64 -6.35
C PRO A 156 18.37 5.85 -6.64
N ASN A 157 17.20 6.34 -6.17
CA ASN A 157 15.92 5.70 -6.46
C ASN A 157 15.50 5.94 -7.91
N VAL A 158 15.79 7.12 -8.47
CA VAL A 158 15.54 7.44 -9.90
C VAL A 158 16.36 6.52 -10.80
N ASP A 159 17.65 6.35 -10.49
CA ASP A 159 18.54 5.47 -11.25
C ASP A 159 18.07 4.00 -11.18
N ALA A 160 17.59 3.56 -10.01
CA ALA A 160 17.01 2.23 -9.85
C ALA A 160 15.72 2.04 -10.68
N MET A 161 14.83 3.03 -10.72
CA MET A 161 13.63 3.00 -11.56
C MET A 161 13.97 2.89 -13.05
N LYS A 162 14.92 3.70 -13.54
CA LYS A 162 15.42 3.66 -14.91
C LYS A 162 16.06 2.33 -15.25
N LYS A 163 16.89 1.76 -14.35
CA LYS A 163 17.50 0.43 -14.50
C LYS A 163 16.47 -0.69 -14.58
N ASN A 164 15.31 -0.52 -13.96
CA ASN A 164 14.16 -1.42 -14.11
C ASN A 164 13.38 -1.22 -15.42
N GLY A 165 13.73 -0.22 -16.24
CA GLY A 165 13.06 0.09 -17.51
C GLY A 165 11.88 1.03 -17.37
N ALA A 166 11.73 1.72 -16.24
CA ALA A 166 10.69 2.74 -16.09
C ALA A 166 11.12 4.07 -16.69
N GLU A 167 10.18 4.74 -17.32
CA GLU A 167 10.27 6.16 -17.69
C GLU A 167 9.94 7.01 -16.46
N VAL A 168 10.90 7.81 -16.00
CA VAL A 168 10.69 8.78 -14.93
C VAL A 168 10.39 10.13 -15.53
N VAL A 169 9.16 10.62 -15.34
CA VAL A 169 8.65 11.88 -15.88
C VAL A 169 8.82 12.98 -14.84
N PRO A 170 9.68 13.98 -15.10
CA PRO A 170 9.83 15.09 -14.17
C PRO A 170 8.63 16.03 -14.24
N VAL A 171 8.14 16.41 -13.06
CA VAL A 171 7.04 17.38 -12.91
C VAL A 171 7.60 18.71 -12.42
N TYR A 172 7.46 19.74 -13.26
CA TYR A 172 7.97 21.09 -13.01
C TYR A 172 6.89 22.07 -12.51
N SER A 173 5.61 21.67 -12.53
CA SER A 173 4.52 22.51 -12.05
C SER A 173 4.53 22.64 -10.51
N GLY A 174 3.94 23.70 -10.02
CA GLY A 174 3.67 23.93 -8.60
C GLY A 174 4.92 23.88 -7.72
N SER A 175 4.83 23.14 -6.63
CA SER A 175 5.92 22.93 -5.66
C SER A 175 7.06 22.05 -6.19
N GLN A 176 6.83 21.34 -7.29
CA GLN A 176 7.72 20.32 -7.88
C GLN A 176 8.00 19.14 -6.94
N THR A 177 6.99 18.74 -6.16
CA THR A 177 7.04 17.68 -5.17
C THR A 177 5.92 16.64 -5.42
N LEU A 178 5.70 15.74 -4.46
CA LEU A 178 4.73 14.65 -4.56
C LEU A 178 3.32 15.10 -4.96
N VAL A 179 2.82 16.23 -4.43
CA VAL A 179 1.44 16.71 -4.72
C VAL A 179 1.24 16.94 -6.20
N ASP A 180 2.21 17.60 -6.83
CA ASP A 180 2.16 17.91 -8.26
C ASP A 180 2.36 16.65 -9.10
N ALA A 181 3.21 15.73 -8.63
CA ALA A 181 3.42 14.43 -9.29
C ALA A 181 2.15 13.59 -9.31
N VAL A 182 1.39 13.55 -8.21
CA VAL A 182 0.06 12.87 -8.15
C VAL A 182 -0.90 13.50 -9.15
N SER A 183 -0.98 14.83 -9.18
CA SER A 183 -1.89 15.56 -10.08
C SER A 183 -1.58 15.28 -11.54
N GLU A 184 -0.29 15.31 -11.92
CA GLU A 184 0.13 15.01 -13.30
C GLU A 184 -0.10 13.54 -13.66
N CYS A 185 0.17 12.62 -12.74
CA CYS A 185 -0.11 11.20 -12.93
C CYS A 185 -1.60 10.96 -13.21
N MET A 186 -2.49 11.61 -12.46
CA MET A 186 -3.93 11.52 -12.67
C MET A 186 -4.35 12.11 -14.03
N ARG A 187 -3.85 13.29 -14.40
CA ARG A 187 -4.14 13.90 -15.72
C ARG A 187 -3.70 12.99 -16.87
N TYR A 188 -2.50 12.42 -16.76
CA TYR A 188 -2.01 11.46 -17.75
C TYR A 188 -2.92 10.23 -17.83
N TRP A 189 -3.33 9.69 -16.69
CA TRP A 189 -4.19 8.50 -16.66
C TRP A 189 -5.55 8.75 -17.30
N VAL A 190 -6.21 9.88 -17.01
CA VAL A 190 -7.49 10.27 -17.64
C VAL A 190 -7.42 10.18 -19.16
N SER A 191 -6.33 10.71 -19.74
CA SER A 191 -6.15 10.76 -21.19
C SER A 191 -5.69 9.44 -21.82
N ASN A 192 -5.31 8.44 -21.00
CA ASN A 192 -4.70 7.19 -21.45
C ASN A 192 -5.30 5.94 -20.79
N CYS A 193 -6.47 6.05 -20.19
CA CYS A 193 -7.06 4.99 -19.35
C CYS A 193 -7.31 3.67 -20.12
N ASP A 194 -7.50 3.71 -21.44
CA ASP A 194 -7.73 2.51 -22.26
C ASP A 194 -6.56 1.52 -22.22
N ASN A 195 -5.34 2.02 -22.26
CA ASN A 195 -4.12 1.19 -22.27
C ASN A 195 -3.33 1.23 -20.96
N THR A 196 -3.75 2.04 -20.00
CA THR A 196 -2.97 2.37 -18.81
C THR A 196 -3.73 2.06 -17.55
N HIS A 197 -3.07 1.43 -16.58
CA HIS A 197 -3.57 1.23 -15.23
C HIS A 197 -2.83 2.14 -14.24
N MET A 198 -3.56 2.92 -13.47
CA MET A 198 -2.97 3.76 -12.43
C MET A 198 -2.74 2.96 -11.14
N CYS A 199 -1.54 3.12 -10.58
CA CYS A 199 -1.10 2.47 -9.35
C CYS A 199 -0.92 3.51 -8.26
N VAL A 200 -1.77 3.48 -7.23
CA VAL A 200 -1.63 4.33 -6.06
C VAL A 200 -0.95 3.55 -4.93
N GLY A 201 0.20 4.03 -4.48
CA GLY A 201 1.05 3.34 -3.49
C GLY A 201 0.67 3.60 -2.03
N SER A 202 -0.47 4.23 -1.77
CA SER A 202 -0.91 4.66 -0.44
C SER A 202 -2.41 4.39 -0.24
N THR A 203 -2.87 4.56 1.02
CA THR A 203 -4.30 4.48 1.35
C THR A 203 -4.96 5.85 1.27
N VAL A 204 -4.74 6.54 0.15
CA VAL A 204 -5.27 7.87 -0.17
C VAL A 204 -5.97 7.84 -1.52
N GLY A 205 -6.77 8.88 -1.80
CA GLY A 205 -7.52 9.03 -3.05
C GLY A 205 -8.84 8.29 -3.04
N PRO A 206 -9.43 8.03 -4.23
CA PRO A 206 -10.68 7.30 -4.36
C PRO A 206 -10.66 5.95 -3.65
N ASN A 207 -11.79 5.57 -3.08
CA ASN A 207 -11.97 4.37 -2.27
C ASN A 207 -11.34 3.10 -2.88
N ILE A 208 -11.44 2.92 -4.20
CA ILE A 208 -10.92 1.73 -4.87
C ILE A 208 -9.40 1.56 -4.67
N PHE A 209 -8.62 2.64 -4.70
CA PHE A 209 -7.18 2.55 -4.48
C PHE A 209 -6.85 2.18 -3.04
N VAL A 210 -7.62 2.73 -2.08
CA VAL A 210 -7.51 2.35 -0.66
C VAL A 210 -7.81 0.86 -0.49
N LYS A 211 -8.85 0.34 -1.16
CA LYS A 211 -9.22 -1.07 -1.14
C LYS A 211 -8.12 -1.97 -1.72
N ILE A 212 -7.60 -1.65 -2.90
CA ILE A 212 -6.52 -2.43 -3.53
C ILE A 212 -5.27 -2.43 -2.64
N CYS A 213 -4.87 -1.26 -2.17
CA CYS A 213 -3.70 -1.10 -1.30
C CYS A 213 -3.86 -1.90 0.00
N GLY A 214 -4.99 -1.72 0.68
CA GLY A 214 -5.28 -2.42 1.93
C GLY A 214 -5.37 -3.94 1.76
N TRP A 215 -6.05 -4.40 0.72
CA TRP A 215 -6.18 -5.83 0.44
C TRP A 215 -4.83 -6.51 0.16
N SER A 216 -3.95 -5.82 -0.56
CA SER A 216 -2.61 -6.33 -0.88
C SER A 216 -1.72 -6.39 0.35
N THR A 217 -1.66 -5.30 1.11
CA THR A 217 -0.76 -5.17 2.28
C THR A 217 -1.25 -5.92 3.51
N ALA A 218 -2.56 -6.22 3.62
CA ALA A 218 -3.13 -7.02 4.70
C ALA A 218 -2.51 -8.43 4.82
N GLN A 219 -1.77 -8.90 3.81
CA GLN A 219 -0.99 -10.12 3.91
C GLN A 219 0.00 -10.07 5.09
N ILE A 220 0.57 -8.91 5.38
CA ILE A 220 1.51 -8.71 6.50
C ILE A 220 0.86 -9.05 7.84
N SER A 221 -0.34 -8.52 8.10
CA SER A 221 -1.06 -8.81 9.36
C SER A 221 -1.59 -10.24 9.43
N ARG A 222 -1.97 -10.85 8.29
CA ARG A 222 -2.37 -12.26 8.24
C ARG A 222 -1.23 -13.18 8.67
N GLU A 223 -0.03 -12.95 8.12
CA GLU A 223 1.19 -13.66 8.50
C GLU A 223 1.52 -13.45 9.97
N LEU A 224 1.55 -12.19 10.40
CA LEU A 224 1.86 -11.83 11.78
C LEU A 224 0.92 -12.52 12.77
N LYS A 225 -0.37 -12.57 12.47
CA LYS A 225 -1.36 -13.23 13.32
C LYS A 225 -1.11 -14.72 13.50
N VAL A 226 -0.69 -15.39 12.41
CA VAL A 226 -0.29 -16.81 12.45
C VAL A 226 1.02 -16.97 13.23
N GLN A 227 2.00 -16.13 12.98
CA GLN A 227 3.31 -16.16 13.64
C GLN A 227 3.21 -15.89 15.14
N ILE A 228 2.41 -14.90 15.57
CA ILE A 228 2.13 -14.66 17.00
C ILE A 228 1.49 -15.90 17.65
N LYS A 229 0.51 -16.52 17.00
CA LYS A 229 -0.13 -17.73 17.53
C LYS A 229 0.84 -18.90 17.60
N SER A 230 1.74 -19.04 16.65
CA SER A 230 2.77 -20.07 16.66
C SER A 230 3.77 -19.87 17.80
N GLU A 231 4.26 -18.66 17.97
CA GLU A 231 5.23 -18.29 19.01
C GLU A 231 4.66 -18.44 20.43
N PHE A 232 3.48 -17.88 20.66
CA PHE A 232 2.88 -17.79 22.00
C PHE A 232 1.75 -18.82 22.24
N LYS A 233 1.49 -19.74 21.30
CA LYS A 233 0.37 -20.69 21.28
C LYS A 233 -1.02 -20.06 21.25
N LYS A 234 -1.14 -18.79 21.57
CA LYS A 234 -2.35 -17.96 21.53
C LYS A 234 -1.98 -16.48 21.33
N ILE A 235 -2.95 -15.65 21.02
CA ILE A 235 -2.74 -14.19 21.07
C ILE A 235 -2.56 -13.78 22.53
N PRO A 236 -1.44 -13.15 22.92
CA PRO A 236 -1.20 -12.71 24.31
C PRO A 236 -2.28 -11.76 24.81
N LYS A 237 -2.40 -11.65 26.15
CA LYS A 237 -3.43 -10.80 26.77
C LYS A 237 -3.17 -9.31 26.59
N LYS A 238 -1.92 -8.92 26.35
CA LYS A 238 -1.54 -7.51 26.11
C LYS A 238 -0.44 -7.44 25.07
N ILE A 239 -0.73 -6.75 23.96
CA ILE A 239 0.21 -6.50 22.86
C ILE A 239 0.11 -5.04 22.44
N LYS A 240 1.26 -4.43 22.13
CA LYS A 240 1.36 -3.15 21.43
C LYS A 240 1.86 -3.40 20.03
N LEU A 241 1.11 -3.00 19.01
CA LEU A 241 1.52 -3.06 17.61
C LEU A 241 1.92 -1.65 17.15
N ILE A 242 3.21 -1.41 17.10
CA ILE A 242 3.79 -0.10 16.78
C ILE A 242 4.19 -0.09 15.30
N ASN A 243 3.77 0.94 14.57
CA ASN A 243 4.13 1.10 13.15
C ASN A 243 4.28 2.57 12.79
N CYS A 244 5.18 2.85 11.85
CA CYS A 244 5.27 4.19 11.27
C CYS A 244 4.06 4.47 10.37
N VAL A 245 3.56 5.70 10.40
CA VAL A 245 2.43 6.15 9.59
C VAL A 245 2.91 7.28 8.68
N GLY A 246 2.83 7.02 7.37
CA GLY A 246 2.92 8.04 6.34
C GLY A 246 1.59 8.09 5.59
N GLY A 247 1.56 7.71 4.31
CA GLY A 247 0.31 7.58 3.55
C GLY A 247 -0.61 6.42 3.98
N GLY A 248 -0.38 5.77 5.12
CA GLY A 248 -1.25 4.78 5.75
C GLY A 248 -1.13 3.34 5.25
N SER A 249 -0.46 3.07 4.13
CA SER A 249 -0.41 1.72 3.53
C SER A 249 0.25 0.67 4.43
N SER A 250 1.32 1.04 5.15
CA SER A 250 1.98 0.16 6.12
C SER A 250 1.09 -0.10 7.33
N ALA A 251 0.51 0.94 7.89
CA ALA A 251 -0.39 0.86 9.04
C ALA A 251 -1.62 -0.01 8.74
N TYR A 252 -2.26 0.21 7.60
CA TYR A 252 -3.37 -0.62 7.14
C TYR A 252 -2.95 -2.09 7.06
N GLY A 253 -1.84 -2.38 6.37
CA GLY A 253 -1.35 -3.74 6.18
C GLY A 253 -1.00 -4.44 7.48
N PHE A 254 -0.40 -3.71 8.42
CA PHE A 254 0.09 -4.26 9.69
C PHE A 254 -1.03 -4.48 10.72
N TRP A 255 -2.08 -3.65 10.70
CA TRP A 255 -3.13 -3.66 11.72
C TRP A 255 -4.45 -4.31 11.29
N SER A 256 -4.68 -4.54 10.00
CA SER A 256 -5.99 -4.92 9.47
C SER A 256 -6.60 -6.18 10.13
N GLU A 257 -5.80 -7.15 10.53
CA GLU A 257 -6.27 -8.36 11.23
C GLU A 257 -6.45 -8.16 12.74
N PHE A 258 -6.05 -7.01 13.27
CA PHE A 258 -6.05 -6.72 14.71
C PHE A 258 -6.97 -5.57 15.13
N ILE A 259 -7.52 -4.82 14.17
CA ILE A 259 -8.28 -3.59 14.42
C ILE A 259 -9.54 -3.79 15.26
N ASP A 260 -10.12 -4.99 15.22
CA ASP A 260 -11.35 -5.31 15.95
C ASP A 260 -11.11 -6.07 17.26
N TYR A 261 -9.86 -6.17 17.72
CA TYR A 261 -9.56 -6.70 19.05
C TYR A 261 -9.88 -5.65 20.12
N ASP A 262 -10.16 -6.13 21.33
CA ASP A 262 -10.29 -5.22 22.48
C ASP A 262 -9.01 -4.40 22.64
N LYS A 263 -9.15 -3.09 22.76
CA LYS A 263 -8.02 -2.15 22.95
C LYS A 263 -7.20 -2.43 24.22
N LYS A 264 -7.82 -3.07 25.24
CA LYS A 264 -7.11 -3.53 26.44
C LYS A 264 -6.20 -4.73 26.14
N GLN A 265 -6.50 -5.51 25.09
CA GLN A 265 -5.69 -6.62 24.65
C GLN A 265 -4.67 -6.22 23.59
N ILE A 266 -5.09 -5.49 22.55
CA ILE A 266 -4.20 -5.05 21.45
C ILE A 266 -4.31 -3.54 21.29
N GLU A 267 -3.22 -2.87 21.62
CA GLU A 267 -3.05 -1.43 21.42
C GLU A 267 -2.34 -1.17 20.09
N LEU A 268 -2.94 -0.36 19.22
CA LEU A 268 -2.36 0.04 17.93
C LEU A 268 -1.74 1.43 18.09
N ILE A 269 -0.43 1.53 17.86
CA ILE A 269 0.34 2.77 18.05
C ILE A 269 0.94 3.20 16.71
N GLY A 270 0.47 4.35 16.20
CA GLY A 270 1.03 5.00 15.01
C GLY A 270 2.10 6.02 15.40
N VAL A 271 3.25 5.96 14.73
CA VAL A 271 4.32 6.94 14.86
C VAL A 271 4.48 7.69 13.55
N GLU A 272 4.15 8.96 13.53
CA GLU A 272 4.30 9.82 12.37
C GLU A 272 5.62 10.57 12.42
N ALA A 273 6.36 10.56 11.30
CA ALA A 273 7.57 11.36 11.19
C ALA A 273 7.21 12.82 10.92
N VAL A 274 7.80 13.76 11.67
CA VAL A 274 7.55 15.21 11.52
C VAL A 274 7.74 15.70 10.09
N SER A 275 8.74 15.18 9.37
CA SER A 275 8.97 15.48 7.96
C SER A 275 7.86 14.98 7.02
N TYR A 276 7.04 14.05 7.47
CA TYR A 276 5.96 13.48 6.67
C TYR A 276 4.67 14.31 6.79
N THR A 277 4.45 15.00 7.90
CA THR A 277 3.31 15.92 8.07
C THR A 277 3.35 17.08 7.06
N HIS A 278 4.53 17.41 6.55
CA HIS A 278 4.72 18.41 5.50
C HIS A 278 4.68 17.84 4.08
N LEU A 279 4.64 16.51 3.92
CA LEU A 279 4.60 15.81 2.64
C LEU A 279 3.22 15.19 2.34
N THR A 280 2.34 15.13 3.31
CA THR A 280 0.95 14.71 3.09
C THR A 280 0.26 15.78 2.28
N LEU A 281 -0.60 15.34 1.35
CA LEU A 281 -1.57 16.23 0.72
C LEU A 281 -2.27 17.01 1.84
N PRO A 282 -2.43 18.32 1.73
CA PRO A 282 -3.18 19.09 2.71
C PRO A 282 -4.66 18.67 2.65
N THR A 283 -4.96 17.57 3.33
CA THR A 283 -6.32 17.09 3.56
C THR A 283 -6.92 17.71 4.81
N THR A 284 -6.10 18.45 5.56
CA THR A 284 -6.53 19.30 6.66
C THR A 284 -6.27 20.74 6.27
N PRO A 285 -7.29 21.63 6.32
CA PRO A 285 -7.01 23.04 6.33
C PRO A 285 -6.08 23.33 7.51
N TYR A 286 -5.07 24.16 7.29
CA TYR A 286 -4.28 24.69 8.38
C TYR A 286 -5.24 25.29 9.41
N VAL A 287 -5.25 24.73 10.60
CA VAL A 287 -5.85 25.34 11.77
C VAL A 287 -4.76 26.13 12.47
#